data_a5822fe60772481207ce1b79c994311e
#
_entry.id   a5822fe60772481207ce1b79c994311e
#
_cell.length_a   1.000
_cell.length_b   1.000
_cell.length_c   1.000
_cell.angle_alpha   90.00
_cell.angle_beta   90.00
_cell.angle_gamma   90.00
#
_symmetry.space_group_name_H-M   'P 1'
#
loop_
_entity.id
_entity.type
_entity.pdbx_description
1 polymer ?
#
loop_
_entity_poly.entity_id
_entity_poly.type
_entity_poly.pdbx_seq_one_letter_code
_entity_poly.pdbx_strand_id
1 'polypeptide(L)'
;DFKSPFWLSFKQALDLGGHVKKGEKSTPVIYYKFLEKRDDAGNLVVRENGSPSRIPFVRWSNVFNVDQTEGITPPAIATSQNSAQSLQRAAAMVDRAKLCPVHHGGFAAYYSPKDDVIRMPAPSTFHSQEDYYHSLYHEMTHAAGHSSRLDREGITQQAKFGSERYSKEELIAELGAAFLSNEAGILDGVRFENSAA
;
A
#
# COMPACT_ATOMS: atom_id res chain seq x y z
N ASP A 1 -6.69 -9.23 19.01
CA ASP A 1 -6.40 -8.10 18.13
C ASP A 1 -5.78 -6.98 18.95
N PHE A 2 -4.71 -6.35 18.42
CA PHE A 2 -4.03 -5.23 19.07
C PHE A 2 -4.68 -3.92 18.63
N LYS A 3 -4.69 -2.93 19.53
CA LYS A 3 -5.27 -1.60 19.25
C LYS A 3 -4.23 -0.69 18.58
N SER A 4 -2.96 -0.87 18.91
CA SER A 4 -1.88 -0.06 18.35
C SER A 4 -1.42 -0.60 16.99
N PRO A 5 -1.18 0.24 15.98
CA PRO A 5 -0.58 -0.17 14.72
C PRO A 5 0.94 -0.32 14.81
N PHE A 6 1.57 0.05 15.93
CA PHE A 6 3.02 0.06 16.05
C PHE A 6 3.55 -1.30 16.52
N TRP A 7 4.61 -1.74 15.83
CA TRP A 7 5.31 -2.98 16.11
C TRP A 7 6.80 -2.71 16.25
N LEU A 8 7.44 -3.44 17.14
CA LEU A 8 8.87 -3.27 17.44
C LEU A 8 9.51 -4.62 17.81
N SER A 9 10.80 -4.74 17.56
CA SER A 9 11.55 -5.89 18.03
C SER A 9 11.82 -5.77 19.55
N PHE A 10 12.17 -6.87 20.19
CA PHE A 10 12.55 -6.88 21.60
C PHE A 10 13.67 -5.87 21.90
N LYS A 11 14.68 -5.81 21.02
CA LYS A 11 15.78 -4.84 21.15
C LYS A 11 15.29 -3.40 21.06
N GLN A 12 14.43 -3.08 20.09
CA GLN A 12 13.87 -1.73 19.98
C GLN A 12 13.06 -1.33 21.22
N ALA A 13 12.35 -2.29 21.86
CA ALA A 13 11.66 -2.01 23.11
C ALA A 13 12.63 -1.55 24.20
N LEU A 14 13.77 -2.25 24.35
CA LEU A 14 14.81 -1.89 25.32
C LEU A 14 15.49 -0.55 24.96
N ASP A 15 15.80 -0.33 23.70
CA ASP A 15 16.46 0.90 23.21
C ASP A 15 15.57 2.15 23.47
N LEU A 16 14.23 1.96 23.48
CA LEU A 16 13.24 2.98 23.81
C LEU A 16 12.99 3.14 25.32
N GLY A 17 13.72 2.41 26.15
CA GLY A 17 13.60 2.49 27.62
C GLY A 17 12.43 1.71 28.21
N GLY A 18 11.74 0.90 27.39
CA GLY A 18 10.67 0.02 27.85
C GLY A 18 11.05 -1.46 27.76
N HIS A 19 10.08 -2.33 27.92
CA HIS A 19 10.28 -3.78 27.81
C HIS A 19 8.99 -4.50 27.39
N VAL A 20 9.15 -5.69 26.84
CA VAL A 20 8.02 -6.58 26.52
C VAL A 20 7.52 -7.23 27.81
N LYS A 21 6.22 -7.25 28.02
CA LYS A 21 5.57 -7.85 29.17
C LYS A 21 5.89 -9.35 29.27
N LYS A 22 6.04 -9.85 30.47
CA LYS A 22 6.34 -11.27 30.71
C LYS A 22 5.22 -12.17 30.20
N GLY A 23 5.59 -13.18 29.40
CA GLY A 23 4.65 -14.15 28.86
C GLY A 23 4.03 -13.78 27.49
N GLU A 24 4.30 -12.59 26.97
CA GLU A 24 3.84 -12.17 25.65
C GLU A 24 4.55 -12.97 24.55
N LYS A 25 3.80 -13.24 23.46
CA LYS A 25 4.29 -13.99 22.31
C LYS A 25 4.57 -13.03 21.16
N SER A 26 5.74 -13.21 20.54
CA SER A 26 6.11 -12.45 19.35
C SER A 26 5.32 -12.88 18.12
N THR A 27 5.15 -11.96 17.19
CA THR A 27 4.66 -12.23 15.83
C THR A 27 5.86 -12.27 14.89
N PRO A 28 6.05 -13.36 14.11
CA PRO A 28 7.10 -13.41 13.12
C PRO A 28 6.72 -12.54 11.91
N VAL A 29 7.64 -11.69 11.47
CA VAL A 29 7.55 -10.96 10.22
C VAL A 29 8.65 -11.40 9.27
N ILE A 30 8.30 -11.56 8.00
CA ILE A 30 9.20 -12.06 6.96
C ILE A 30 9.57 -10.87 6.07
N TYR A 31 10.89 -10.66 5.95
CA TYR A 31 11.45 -9.78 4.95
C TYR A 31 11.98 -10.62 3.79
N TYR A 32 11.46 -10.37 2.60
CA TYR A 32 11.84 -11.07 1.38
C TYR A 32 12.30 -10.06 0.33
N LYS A 33 13.47 -10.32 -0.26
CA LYS A 33 13.96 -9.58 -1.43
C LYS A 33 14.83 -10.45 -2.31
N PHE A 34 15.00 -10.06 -3.55
CA PHE A 34 16.05 -10.61 -4.40
C PHE A 34 17.32 -9.79 -4.26
N LEU A 35 18.43 -10.47 -4.01
CA LEU A 35 19.78 -9.88 -4.05
C LEU A 35 20.42 -10.21 -5.40
N GLU A 36 21.13 -9.25 -5.96
CA GLU A 36 21.97 -9.52 -7.13
C GLU A 36 23.13 -10.41 -6.72
N LYS A 37 23.30 -11.52 -7.44
CA LYS A 37 24.40 -12.45 -7.20
C LYS A 37 25.72 -11.80 -7.64
N ARG A 38 26.72 -11.83 -6.75
CA ARG A 38 28.08 -11.40 -7.05
C ARG A 38 29.03 -12.59 -6.94
N ASP A 39 30.08 -12.60 -7.74
CA ASP A 39 31.18 -13.55 -7.64
C ASP A 39 32.13 -13.20 -6.48
N ASP A 40 33.14 -14.03 -6.26
CA ASP A 40 34.13 -13.84 -5.19
C ASP A 40 34.98 -12.57 -5.38
N ALA A 41 35.04 -12.01 -6.59
CA ALA A 41 35.70 -10.75 -6.93
C ALA A 41 34.77 -9.53 -6.78
N GLY A 42 33.47 -9.75 -6.43
CA GLY A 42 32.47 -8.70 -6.24
C GLY A 42 31.74 -8.25 -7.51
N ASN A 43 32.00 -8.88 -8.67
CA ASN A 43 31.35 -8.55 -9.93
C ASN A 43 29.94 -9.15 -10.00
N LEU A 44 29.03 -8.48 -10.72
CA LEU A 44 27.70 -9.01 -10.96
C LEU A 44 27.76 -10.28 -11.83
N VAL A 45 27.10 -11.34 -11.36
CA VAL A 45 26.89 -12.54 -12.16
C VAL A 45 25.69 -12.31 -13.05
N VAL A 46 25.90 -12.35 -14.36
CA VAL A 46 24.83 -12.19 -15.36
C VAL A 46 24.40 -13.55 -15.91
N ARG A 47 23.14 -13.65 -16.32
CA ARG A 47 22.58 -14.81 -17.02
C ARG A 47 22.96 -14.74 -18.52
N GLU A 48 22.73 -15.81 -19.26
CA GLU A 48 22.97 -15.86 -20.72
C GLU A 48 22.25 -14.75 -21.50
N ASN A 49 21.11 -14.27 -21.00
CA ASN A 49 20.34 -13.18 -21.59
C ASN A 49 20.81 -11.77 -21.17
N GLY A 50 21.95 -11.64 -20.50
CA GLY A 50 22.52 -10.38 -20.04
C GLY A 50 21.88 -9.78 -18.77
N SER A 51 20.83 -10.39 -18.23
CA SER A 51 20.19 -9.89 -16.99
C SER A 51 20.97 -10.32 -15.75
N PRO A 52 20.97 -9.52 -14.65
CA PRO A 52 21.60 -9.91 -13.40
C PRO A 52 20.99 -11.22 -12.84
N SER A 53 21.85 -12.14 -12.45
CA SER A 53 21.43 -13.31 -11.68
C SER A 53 21.00 -12.85 -10.28
N ARG A 54 19.85 -13.32 -9.82
CA ARG A 54 19.29 -12.93 -8.52
C ARG A 54 19.11 -14.17 -7.64
N ILE A 55 19.42 -14.03 -6.37
CA ILE A 55 19.18 -15.06 -5.35
C ILE A 55 18.10 -14.56 -4.39
N PRO A 56 17.15 -15.40 -3.99
CA PRO A 56 16.17 -15.03 -3.01
C PRO A 56 16.85 -14.88 -1.64
N PHE A 57 16.56 -13.78 -0.97
CA PHE A 57 16.99 -13.52 0.39
C PHE A 57 15.74 -13.43 1.28
N VAL A 58 15.67 -14.31 2.26
CA VAL A 58 14.60 -14.35 3.24
C VAL A 58 15.18 -14.11 4.61
N ARG A 59 14.63 -13.18 5.35
CA ARG A 59 14.95 -12.94 6.75
C ARG A 59 13.66 -12.83 7.53
N TRP A 60 13.55 -13.53 8.62
CA TRP A 60 12.46 -13.31 9.57
C TRP A 60 12.98 -12.56 10.80
N SER A 61 12.08 -11.83 11.42
CA SER A 61 12.32 -11.13 12.68
C SER A 61 11.09 -11.30 13.55
N ASN A 62 11.31 -11.45 14.85
CA ASN A 62 10.22 -11.48 15.82
C ASN A 62 9.92 -10.05 16.27
N VAL A 63 8.66 -9.66 16.18
CA VAL A 63 8.18 -8.36 16.63
C VAL A 63 7.08 -8.52 17.66
N PHE A 64 6.88 -7.50 18.46
CA PHE A 64 5.82 -7.38 19.44
C PHE A 64 5.01 -6.12 19.13
N ASN A 65 3.70 -6.18 19.30
CA ASN A 65 2.91 -4.97 19.26
C ASN A 65 3.21 -4.10 20.48
N VAL A 66 3.09 -2.80 20.33
CA VAL A 66 3.34 -1.86 21.45
C VAL A 66 2.39 -2.12 22.63
N ASP A 67 1.19 -2.64 22.41
CA ASP A 67 0.26 -3.04 23.46
C ASP A 67 0.80 -4.17 24.35
N GLN A 68 1.80 -4.92 23.86
CA GLN A 68 2.52 -5.99 24.57
C GLN A 68 3.73 -5.46 25.36
N THR A 69 3.91 -4.16 25.43
CA THR A 69 5.09 -3.53 26.07
C THR A 69 4.68 -2.67 27.26
N GLU A 70 5.64 -2.38 28.11
CA GLU A 70 5.56 -1.42 29.22
C GLU A 70 6.69 -0.40 29.11
N GLY A 71 6.40 0.83 29.54
CA GLY A 71 7.36 1.94 29.54
C GLY A 71 7.60 2.58 28.16
N ILE A 72 6.82 2.20 27.14
CA ILE A 72 6.91 2.78 25.79
C ILE A 72 5.66 3.61 25.52
N THR A 73 5.85 4.87 25.19
CA THR A 73 4.78 5.73 24.68
C THR A 73 4.89 5.75 23.16
N PRO A 74 3.92 5.14 22.43
CA PRO A 74 3.94 5.23 20.97
C PRO A 74 3.73 6.67 20.51
N PRO A 75 4.21 7.02 19.31
CA PRO A 75 3.87 8.29 18.71
C PRO A 75 2.35 8.48 18.71
N ALA A 76 1.89 9.70 18.97
CA ALA A 76 0.47 10.00 18.83
C ALA A 76 0.08 9.78 17.37
N ILE A 77 -0.87 8.87 17.15
CA ILE A 77 -1.54 8.78 15.85
C ILE A 77 -2.39 10.04 15.77
N ALA A 78 -2.14 10.86 14.77
CA ALA A 78 -3.04 11.96 14.46
C ALA A 78 -4.38 11.35 14.01
N THR A 79 -5.22 10.97 14.97
CA THR A 79 -6.59 10.58 14.67
C THR A 79 -7.25 11.81 14.05
N SER A 80 -7.67 11.68 12.81
CA SER A 80 -8.46 12.68 12.11
C SER A 80 -9.70 12.99 12.96
N GLN A 81 -9.62 14.01 13.79
CA GLN A 81 -10.72 14.38 14.71
C GLN A 81 -11.93 14.95 14.00
N ASN A 82 -11.90 15.02 12.66
CA ASN A 82 -13.01 15.55 11.87
C ASN A 82 -13.18 14.75 10.57
N SER A 83 -13.83 13.59 10.65
CA SER A 83 -14.09 12.72 9.48
C SER A 83 -14.78 13.48 8.33
N ALA A 84 -15.70 14.41 8.64
CA ALA A 84 -16.37 15.23 7.64
C ALA A 84 -15.39 16.13 6.88
N GLN A 85 -14.44 16.77 7.57
CA GLN A 85 -13.43 17.62 6.93
C GLN A 85 -12.44 16.79 6.10
N SER A 86 -12.07 15.60 6.57
CA SER A 86 -11.20 14.68 5.83
C SER A 86 -11.87 14.20 4.54
N LEU A 87 -13.16 13.86 4.60
CA LEU A 87 -13.94 13.47 3.43
C LEU A 87 -14.13 14.63 2.43
N GLN A 88 -14.33 15.86 2.91
CA GLN A 88 -14.35 17.04 2.04
C GLN A 88 -12.99 17.25 1.34
N ARG A 89 -11.88 17.05 2.06
CA ARG A 89 -10.53 17.10 1.48
C ARG A 89 -10.34 16.00 0.44
N ALA A 90 -10.79 14.78 0.73
CA ALA A 90 -10.74 13.67 -0.21
C ALA A 90 -11.49 13.99 -1.50
N ALA A 91 -12.72 14.49 -1.41
CA ALA A 91 -13.50 14.92 -2.57
C ALA A 91 -12.77 16.02 -3.36
N ALA A 92 -12.26 17.04 -2.67
CA ALA A 92 -11.55 18.16 -3.32
C ALA A 92 -10.25 17.70 -4.03
N MET A 93 -9.57 16.66 -3.54
CA MET A 93 -8.40 16.08 -4.20
C MET A 93 -8.80 15.40 -5.51
N VAL A 94 -9.90 14.65 -5.54
CA VAL A 94 -10.45 14.03 -6.76
C VAL A 94 -10.82 15.12 -7.78
N ASP A 95 -11.56 16.13 -7.35
CA ASP A 95 -12.02 17.23 -8.22
C ASP A 95 -10.85 18.05 -8.80
N ARG A 96 -9.78 18.22 -8.02
CA ARG A 96 -8.58 18.94 -8.47
C ARG A 96 -7.76 18.13 -9.46
N ALA A 97 -7.65 16.82 -9.25
CA ALA A 97 -6.83 15.96 -10.10
C ALA A 97 -7.38 15.86 -11.53
N LYS A 98 -8.68 15.77 -11.72
CA LYS A 98 -9.38 15.72 -13.03
C LYS A 98 -8.70 14.83 -14.06
N LEU A 99 -8.26 13.64 -13.61
CA LEU A 99 -7.47 12.74 -14.47
C LEU A 99 -8.29 12.21 -15.65
N CYS A 100 -9.46 11.68 -15.37
CA CYS A 100 -10.40 11.11 -16.35
C CYS A 100 -11.82 11.05 -15.75
N PRO A 101 -12.86 10.78 -16.55
CA PRO A 101 -14.21 10.62 -16.05
C PRO A 101 -14.34 9.46 -15.06
N VAL A 102 -15.15 9.65 -14.02
CA VAL A 102 -15.54 8.60 -13.06
C VAL A 102 -17.01 8.28 -13.30
N HIS A 103 -17.30 7.04 -13.66
CA HIS A 103 -18.65 6.54 -13.87
C HIS A 103 -19.05 5.56 -12.79
N HIS A 104 -20.22 5.79 -12.17
CA HIS A 104 -20.77 4.89 -11.17
C HIS A 104 -21.69 3.85 -11.78
N GLY A 105 -21.62 2.62 -11.29
CA GLY A 105 -22.44 1.49 -11.70
C GLY A 105 -21.68 0.18 -11.69
N GLY A 106 -22.42 -0.93 -11.68
CA GLY A 106 -21.80 -2.26 -11.58
C GLY A 106 -21.34 -2.61 -10.15
N PHE A 107 -20.50 -3.66 -10.05
CA PHE A 107 -20.11 -4.26 -8.76
C PHE A 107 -18.60 -4.23 -8.50
N ALA A 108 -17.80 -3.76 -9.46
CA ALA A 108 -16.35 -3.72 -9.36
C ALA A 108 -15.82 -2.31 -9.64
N ALA A 109 -14.78 -1.92 -8.89
CA ALA A 109 -13.97 -0.75 -9.18
C ALA A 109 -12.86 -1.15 -10.17
N TYR A 110 -12.65 -0.38 -11.21
CA TYR A 110 -11.52 -0.56 -12.13
C TYR A 110 -11.28 0.67 -13.01
N TYR A 111 -10.04 0.86 -13.40
CA TYR A 111 -9.67 1.79 -14.47
C TYR A 111 -9.63 1.07 -15.82
N SER A 112 -10.24 1.66 -16.88
CA SER A 112 -10.17 1.18 -18.26
C SER A 112 -9.15 2.03 -19.04
N PRO A 113 -7.93 1.51 -19.32
CA PRO A 113 -6.95 2.27 -20.11
C PRO A 113 -7.40 2.56 -21.54
N LYS A 114 -8.21 1.66 -22.12
CA LYS A 114 -8.72 1.80 -23.48
C LYS A 114 -9.67 2.98 -23.65
N ASP A 115 -10.56 3.14 -22.67
CA ASP A 115 -11.60 4.17 -22.69
C ASP A 115 -11.19 5.43 -21.93
N ASP A 116 -10.09 5.35 -21.17
CA ASP A 116 -9.59 6.36 -20.25
C ASP A 116 -10.65 6.81 -19.23
N VAL A 117 -11.30 5.84 -18.59
CA VAL A 117 -12.36 6.09 -17.60
C VAL A 117 -12.15 5.21 -16.35
N ILE A 118 -12.55 5.74 -15.22
CA ILE A 118 -12.67 4.97 -13.98
C ILE A 118 -14.12 4.54 -13.82
N ARG A 119 -14.33 3.27 -13.46
CA ARG A 119 -15.62 2.72 -13.09
C ARG A 119 -15.64 2.37 -11.63
N MET A 120 -16.64 2.85 -10.92
CA MET A 120 -16.81 2.65 -9.48
C MET A 120 -18.19 2.07 -9.18
N PRO A 121 -18.33 1.16 -8.22
CA PRO A 121 -19.63 0.88 -7.62
C PRO A 121 -20.24 2.15 -7.02
N ALA A 122 -21.55 2.12 -6.75
CA ALA A 122 -22.19 3.25 -6.07
C ALA A 122 -21.55 3.48 -4.69
N PRO A 123 -21.31 4.72 -4.24
CA PRO A 123 -20.69 5.00 -2.95
C PRO A 123 -21.38 4.31 -1.77
N SER A 124 -22.70 4.10 -1.86
CA SER A 124 -23.50 3.42 -0.84
C SER A 124 -23.24 1.91 -0.71
N THR A 125 -22.48 1.31 -1.62
CA THR A 125 -22.12 -0.12 -1.58
C THR A 125 -20.84 -0.39 -0.78
N PHE A 126 -20.09 0.65 -0.45
CA PHE A 126 -18.90 0.55 0.37
C PHE A 126 -19.26 0.57 1.87
N HIS A 127 -18.41 -0.02 2.69
CA HIS A 127 -18.62 -0.05 4.14
C HIS A 127 -18.52 1.35 4.78
N SER A 128 -17.68 2.20 4.18
CA SER A 128 -17.49 3.59 4.62
C SER A 128 -17.19 4.49 3.41
N GLN A 129 -17.28 5.81 3.62
CA GLN A 129 -16.86 6.76 2.59
C GLN A 129 -15.34 6.76 2.42
N GLU A 130 -14.61 6.49 3.48
CA GLU A 130 -13.17 6.33 3.47
C GLU A 130 -12.75 5.17 2.55
N ASP A 131 -13.42 4.01 2.64
CA ASP A 131 -13.19 2.87 1.74
C ASP A 131 -13.47 3.21 0.28
N TYR A 132 -14.55 3.95 0.04
CA TYR A 132 -14.88 4.44 -1.32
C TYR A 132 -13.76 5.32 -1.88
N TYR A 133 -13.28 6.32 -1.13
CA TYR A 133 -12.23 7.21 -1.61
C TYR A 133 -10.88 6.48 -1.74
N HIS A 134 -10.57 5.55 -0.85
CA HIS A 134 -9.36 4.73 -0.97
C HIS A 134 -9.37 3.92 -2.27
N SER A 135 -10.47 3.21 -2.57
CA SER A 135 -10.63 2.48 -3.82
C SER A 135 -10.57 3.41 -5.04
N LEU A 136 -11.21 4.58 -4.97
CA LEU A 136 -11.13 5.56 -6.04
C LEU A 136 -9.69 6.06 -6.27
N TYR A 137 -8.91 6.28 -5.21
CA TYR A 137 -7.50 6.67 -5.32
C TYR A 137 -6.63 5.58 -5.93
N HIS A 138 -6.93 4.31 -5.65
CA HIS A 138 -6.28 3.17 -6.31
C HIS A 138 -6.49 3.26 -7.84
N GLU A 139 -7.73 3.41 -8.29
CA GLU A 139 -8.05 3.54 -9.72
C GLU A 139 -7.50 4.83 -10.35
N MET A 140 -7.49 5.93 -9.60
CA MET A 140 -6.84 7.18 -10.04
C MET A 140 -5.34 7.02 -10.21
N THR A 141 -4.69 6.20 -9.39
CA THR A 141 -3.26 5.91 -9.52
C THR A 141 -2.99 5.12 -10.80
N HIS A 142 -3.84 4.13 -11.13
CA HIS A 142 -3.79 3.48 -12.44
C HIS A 142 -4.00 4.49 -13.58
N ALA A 143 -5.05 5.30 -13.47
CA ALA A 143 -5.34 6.33 -14.47
C ALA A 143 -4.16 7.29 -14.71
N ALA A 144 -3.43 7.68 -13.65
CA ALA A 144 -2.24 8.50 -13.81
C ALA A 144 -1.15 7.85 -14.70
N GLY A 145 -1.16 6.53 -14.85
CA GLY A 145 -0.26 5.78 -15.72
C GLY A 145 -0.63 5.77 -17.20
N HIS A 146 -1.75 6.36 -17.61
CA HIS A 146 -2.18 6.39 -19.00
C HIS A 146 -1.13 7.02 -19.94
N SER A 147 -1.14 6.62 -21.23
CA SER A 147 -0.19 7.11 -22.24
C SER A 147 -0.18 8.62 -22.42
N SER A 148 -1.31 9.30 -22.18
CA SER A 148 -1.39 10.76 -22.21
C SER A 148 -0.87 11.46 -20.94
N ARG A 149 -0.46 10.72 -19.92
CA ARG A 149 0.00 11.23 -18.62
C ARG A 149 1.41 10.73 -18.30
N LEU A 150 1.55 9.72 -17.44
CA LEU A 150 2.85 9.19 -17.03
C LEU A 150 3.39 8.07 -17.95
N ASP A 151 2.59 7.61 -18.89
CA ASP A 151 2.91 6.55 -19.86
C ASP A 151 3.59 5.32 -19.22
N ARG A 152 3.02 4.84 -18.10
CA ARG A 152 3.58 3.70 -17.40
C ARG A 152 3.37 2.41 -18.18
N GLU A 153 4.42 1.64 -18.38
CA GLU A 153 4.37 0.36 -19.09
C GLU A 153 3.36 -0.64 -18.50
N GLY A 154 3.12 -0.60 -17.20
CA GLY A 154 2.13 -1.46 -16.53
C GLY A 154 0.70 -1.21 -17.00
N ILE A 155 0.40 0.01 -17.46
CA ILE A 155 -0.90 0.43 -17.95
C ILE A 155 -0.98 0.37 -19.47
N THR A 156 0.07 0.84 -20.17
CA THR A 156 0.04 1.02 -21.63
C THR A 156 0.35 -0.24 -22.42
N GLN A 157 1.01 -1.22 -21.81
CA GLN A 157 1.30 -2.52 -22.40
C GLN A 157 0.47 -3.58 -21.66
N GLN A 158 -0.35 -4.34 -22.40
CA GLN A 158 -1.17 -5.41 -21.82
C GLN A 158 -0.31 -6.39 -21.01
N ALA A 159 -0.33 -6.27 -19.69
CA ALA A 159 0.28 -7.22 -18.78
C ALA A 159 -0.71 -8.35 -18.49
N LYS A 160 -0.25 -9.61 -18.58
CA LYS A 160 -1.08 -10.73 -18.15
C LYS A 160 -1.28 -10.67 -16.64
N PHE A 161 -2.50 -10.96 -16.19
CA PHE A 161 -2.83 -11.10 -14.77
C PHE A 161 -1.81 -12.02 -14.07
N GLY A 162 -1.28 -11.60 -12.92
CA GLY A 162 -0.26 -12.33 -12.16
C GLY A 162 1.16 -12.26 -12.72
N SER A 163 1.42 -11.49 -13.80
CA SER A 163 2.79 -11.25 -14.26
C SER A 163 3.53 -10.27 -13.32
N GLU A 164 4.88 -10.29 -13.35
CA GLU A 164 5.70 -9.35 -12.55
C GLU A 164 5.33 -7.88 -12.84
N ARG A 165 5.02 -7.57 -14.09
CA ARG A 165 4.62 -6.22 -14.51
C ARG A 165 3.26 -5.84 -13.94
N TYR A 166 2.28 -6.74 -13.97
CA TYR A 166 0.98 -6.56 -13.34
C TYR A 166 1.14 -6.32 -11.84
N SER A 167 1.85 -7.20 -11.14
CA SER A 167 2.06 -7.09 -9.69
C SER A 167 2.78 -5.79 -9.28
N LYS A 168 3.69 -5.29 -10.13
CA LYS A 168 4.36 -4.00 -9.90
C LYS A 168 3.39 -2.83 -10.03
N GLU A 169 2.49 -2.86 -11.01
CA GLU A 169 1.51 -1.80 -11.22
C GLU A 169 0.47 -1.78 -10.09
N GLU A 170 0.01 -2.95 -9.64
CA GLU A 170 -0.86 -3.05 -8.46
C GLU A 170 -0.19 -2.48 -7.20
N LEU A 171 1.08 -2.79 -6.98
CA LEU A 171 1.83 -2.22 -5.85
C LEU A 171 1.94 -0.69 -5.94
N ILE A 172 2.12 -0.14 -7.14
CA ILE A 172 2.12 1.31 -7.36
C ILE A 172 0.75 1.89 -7.02
N ALA A 173 -0.34 1.24 -7.44
CA ALA A 173 -1.70 1.68 -7.18
C ALA A 173 -2.02 1.65 -5.67
N GLU A 174 -1.67 0.57 -4.97
CA GLU A 174 -1.84 0.45 -3.52
C GLU A 174 -1.06 1.52 -2.75
N LEU A 175 0.22 1.73 -3.07
CA LEU A 175 1.02 2.78 -2.44
C LEU A 175 0.45 4.16 -2.74
N GLY A 176 0.01 4.42 -3.97
CA GLY A 176 -0.62 5.67 -4.35
C GLY A 176 -1.90 5.94 -3.56
N ALA A 177 -2.76 4.93 -3.45
CA ALA A 177 -3.99 5.01 -2.64
C ALA A 177 -3.68 5.29 -1.17
N ALA A 178 -2.70 4.60 -0.58
CA ALA A 178 -2.29 4.80 0.81
C ALA A 178 -1.76 6.24 1.05
N PHE A 179 -0.90 6.76 0.15
CA PHE A 179 -0.40 8.13 0.25
C PHE A 179 -1.51 9.18 0.12
N LEU A 180 -2.41 9.02 -0.86
CA LEU A 180 -3.51 9.95 -1.07
C LEU A 180 -4.52 9.90 0.09
N SER A 181 -4.81 8.71 0.62
CA SER A 181 -5.69 8.54 1.79
C SER A 181 -5.09 9.17 3.04
N ASN A 182 -3.78 9.05 3.24
CA ASN A 182 -3.08 9.71 4.34
C ASN A 182 -3.11 11.24 4.18
N GLU A 183 -2.85 11.75 2.98
CA GLU A 183 -2.91 13.20 2.69
C GLU A 183 -4.32 13.76 2.90
N ALA A 184 -5.35 13.02 2.52
CA ALA A 184 -6.73 13.38 2.78
C ALA A 184 -7.11 13.29 4.27
N GLY A 185 -6.36 12.53 5.07
CA GLY A 185 -6.64 12.26 6.48
C GLY A 185 -7.76 11.23 6.67
N ILE A 186 -7.93 10.30 5.73
CA ILE A 186 -8.95 9.24 5.80
C ILE A 186 -8.36 7.85 6.05
N LEU A 187 -7.03 7.71 6.09
CA LEU A 187 -6.35 6.41 6.12
C LEU A 187 -6.77 5.54 7.32
N ASP A 188 -7.03 6.15 8.47
CA ASP A 188 -7.44 5.44 9.69
C ASP A 188 -8.83 4.79 9.58
N GLY A 189 -9.68 5.27 8.66
CA GLY A 189 -11.00 4.73 8.39
C GLY A 189 -11.05 3.67 7.29
N VAL A 190 -9.92 3.41 6.64
CA VAL A 190 -9.81 2.45 5.51
C VAL A 190 -9.64 1.03 6.03
N ARG A 191 -10.38 0.09 5.47
CA ARG A 191 -10.23 -1.34 5.72
C ARG A 191 -9.36 -1.99 4.66
N PHE A 192 -8.15 -2.38 5.04
CA PHE A 192 -7.21 -3.04 4.13
C PHE A 192 -7.54 -4.52 3.82
N GLU A 193 -8.59 -5.06 4.39
CA GLU A 193 -9.01 -6.45 4.16
C GLU A 193 -9.44 -6.75 2.72
N ASN A 194 -9.75 -5.71 1.94
CA ASN A 194 -10.21 -5.84 0.56
C ASN A 194 -9.12 -5.58 -0.50
N SER A 195 -7.89 -5.29 -0.10
CA SER A 195 -6.79 -4.98 -1.01
C SER A 195 -6.07 -6.21 -1.57
N ALA A 196 -6.56 -7.41 -1.29
CA ALA A 196 -5.97 -8.70 -1.69
C ALA A 196 -6.86 -9.49 -2.67
N ALA A 197 -7.56 -8.80 -3.57
CA ALA A 197 -8.39 -9.45 -4.59
C ALA A 197 -7.64 -9.61 -5.92
#